data_afaa0cf94f331d6e728c39d47c29147b
#
_entry.id   afaa0cf94f331d6e728c39d47c29147b
#
_cell.length_a   1.000
_cell.length_b   1.000
_cell.length_c   1.000
_cell.angle_alpha   90.00
_cell.angle_beta   90.00
_cell.angle_gamma   90.00
#
_symmetry.space_group_name_H-M   'P 1'
#
loop_
_entity.id
_entity.type
_entity.pdbx_description
1 polymer ?
#
loop_
_entity_poly.entity_id
_entity_poly.type
_entity_poly.pdbx_seq_one_letter_code
_entity_poly.pdbx_strand_id
1 'polypeptide(L)'
;ADGVGDNSDVFPEDGTEWNDSDADGVGDNSDVFPEDGTEWSDFDGDGVGDNSDVFIENPWEWSDSDGDGVGDNSDVFPERAGEWQDTDGDGFGENEDAFPLDVGEWNDTDGDGVGDNSDYYPLDESRSEREYPVDLLLLVSVVFGLLYISTRDNRHT
;
A
#
# COMPACT_ATOMS: atom_id res chain seq x y z
N ALA A 1 -30.30 43.27 -12.20
CA ALA A 1 -29.48 44.01 -13.18
C ALA A 1 -28.16 44.38 -12.49
N ASP A 2 -27.07 43.81 -12.92
CA ASP A 2 -25.68 43.92 -12.45
C ASP A 2 -24.95 45.12 -13.05
N GLY A 3 -25.53 45.75 -14.09
CA GLY A 3 -24.94 46.89 -14.80
C GLY A 3 -24.29 46.52 -16.12
N VAL A 4 -24.32 45.26 -16.51
CA VAL A 4 -23.90 44.77 -17.82
C VAL A 4 -25.11 44.80 -18.78
N GLY A 5 -24.89 45.19 -20.02
CA GLY A 5 -25.97 45.22 -21.01
C GLY A 5 -26.20 43.81 -21.59
N ASP A 6 -27.49 43.43 -21.77
CA ASP A 6 -27.94 42.13 -22.25
C ASP A 6 -27.18 41.58 -23.50
N ASN A 7 -26.62 42.46 -24.33
CA ASN A 7 -25.86 42.06 -25.51
C ASN A 7 -24.40 41.58 -25.20
N SER A 8 -23.91 41.83 -24.00
CA SER A 8 -22.59 41.49 -23.54
C SER A 8 -22.58 40.57 -22.34
N ASP A 9 -23.78 40.26 -21.83
CA ASP A 9 -24.04 39.42 -20.70
C ASP A 9 -24.42 38.01 -21.18
N VAL A 10 -23.65 37.02 -20.74
CA VAL A 10 -23.90 35.62 -21.07
C VAL A 10 -25.09 35.07 -20.27
N PHE A 11 -25.37 35.68 -19.07
CA PHE A 11 -26.44 35.29 -18.16
C PHE A 11 -27.41 36.46 -17.88
N PRO A 12 -28.15 37.00 -18.88
CA PRO A 12 -28.97 38.23 -18.71
C PRO A 12 -30.06 38.15 -17.66
N GLU A 13 -30.44 36.95 -17.22
CA GLU A 13 -31.43 36.72 -16.20
C GLU A 13 -30.84 36.50 -14.79
N ASP A 14 -29.50 36.32 -14.69
CA ASP A 14 -28.80 36.16 -13.44
C ASP A 14 -27.96 37.42 -13.15
N GLY A 15 -28.39 38.24 -12.21
CA GLY A 15 -27.66 39.47 -11.87
C GLY A 15 -26.41 39.25 -11.01
N THR A 16 -25.97 38.05 -10.85
CA THR A 16 -24.74 37.66 -10.15
C THR A 16 -23.67 37.13 -11.10
N GLU A 17 -24.05 36.78 -12.33
CA GLU A 17 -23.20 36.22 -13.36
C GLU A 17 -23.31 37.06 -14.64
N TRP A 18 -22.19 37.29 -15.33
CA TRP A 18 -22.13 38.01 -16.59
C TRP A 18 -21.09 37.48 -17.59
N ASN A 19 -20.19 36.66 -17.14
CA ASN A 19 -19.13 36.06 -17.96
C ASN A 19 -19.06 34.57 -17.75
N ASP A 20 -18.68 33.85 -18.79
CA ASP A 20 -18.47 32.42 -18.82
C ASP A 20 -17.22 32.19 -19.72
N SER A 21 -16.07 32.01 -19.08
CA SER A 21 -14.78 32.07 -19.77
C SER A 21 -14.46 30.83 -20.57
N ASP A 22 -14.95 29.68 -20.15
CA ASP A 22 -14.71 28.39 -20.79
C ASP A 22 -15.95 27.84 -21.52
N ALA A 23 -17.10 28.52 -21.33
CA ALA A 23 -18.36 28.23 -22.02
C ALA A 23 -19.02 26.89 -21.63
N ASP A 24 -18.89 26.49 -20.39
CA ASP A 24 -19.54 25.29 -19.84
C ASP A 24 -20.98 25.51 -19.35
N GLY A 25 -21.37 26.79 -19.21
CA GLY A 25 -22.71 27.21 -18.77
C GLY A 25 -22.79 27.56 -17.29
N VAL A 26 -21.70 27.54 -16.55
CA VAL A 26 -21.54 28.08 -15.20
C VAL A 26 -20.81 29.42 -15.31
N GLY A 27 -21.27 30.42 -14.57
CA GLY A 27 -20.64 31.75 -14.64
C GLY A 27 -19.35 31.80 -13.82
N ASP A 28 -18.40 32.61 -14.28
CA ASP A 28 -17.07 32.75 -13.65
C ASP A 28 -17.09 33.04 -12.15
N ASN A 29 -18.17 33.66 -11.64
CA ASN A 29 -18.26 33.96 -10.22
C ASN A 29 -18.70 32.77 -9.34
N SER A 30 -19.42 31.82 -9.93
CA SER A 30 -19.93 30.61 -9.26
C SER A 30 -19.06 29.39 -9.58
N ASP A 31 -18.21 29.51 -10.59
CA ASP A 31 -17.31 28.47 -11.07
C ASP A 31 -16.01 28.45 -10.26
N VAL A 32 -15.66 27.30 -9.72
CA VAL A 32 -14.37 27.09 -9.03
C VAL A 32 -13.22 26.98 -10.03
N PHE A 33 -13.53 26.57 -11.26
CA PHE A 33 -12.54 26.37 -12.35
C PHE A 33 -12.87 27.16 -13.63
N PRO A 34 -12.93 28.51 -13.61
CA PRO A 34 -13.50 29.34 -14.69
C PRO A 34 -12.76 29.28 -16.04
N GLU A 35 -11.73 28.49 -16.18
CA GLU A 35 -10.97 28.28 -17.42
C GLU A 35 -10.99 26.79 -17.86
N ASP A 36 -11.74 25.92 -17.12
CA ASP A 36 -11.84 24.49 -17.42
C ASP A 36 -13.30 24.04 -17.57
N GLY A 37 -13.83 24.13 -18.77
CA GLY A 37 -15.22 23.76 -19.08
C GLY A 37 -15.59 22.29 -18.91
N THR A 38 -14.80 21.53 -18.17
CA THR A 38 -15.13 20.17 -17.74
C THR A 38 -15.35 20.08 -16.23
N GLU A 39 -14.98 21.14 -15.49
CA GLU A 39 -15.03 21.22 -14.05
C GLU A 39 -15.67 22.54 -13.61
N TRP A 40 -16.54 22.55 -12.62
CA TRP A 40 -17.20 23.76 -12.07
C TRP A 40 -17.35 23.73 -10.55
N SER A 41 -17.09 22.60 -9.90
CA SER A 41 -17.17 22.44 -8.45
C SER A 41 -16.01 21.61 -7.92
N ASP A 42 -15.64 21.88 -6.66
CA ASP A 42 -14.62 21.20 -5.89
C ASP A 42 -15.15 21.11 -4.46
N PHE A 43 -15.76 19.96 -4.14
CA PHE A 43 -16.53 19.81 -2.91
C PHE A 43 -15.66 19.76 -1.65
N ASP A 44 -14.51 19.13 -1.71
CA ASP A 44 -13.61 18.99 -0.56
C ASP A 44 -12.46 20.02 -0.54
N GLY A 45 -12.27 20.73 -1.66
CA GLY A 45 -11.33 21.85 -1.77
C GLY A 45 -9.87 21.46 -1.95
N ASP A 46 -9.62 20.33 -2.59
CA ASP A 46 -8.26 19.85 -2.82
C ASP A 46 -7.63 20.39 -4.12
N GLY A 47 -8.45 21.00 -4.99
CA GLY A 47 -8.04 21.60 -6.25
C GLY A 47 -8.24 20.67 -7.45
N VAL A 48 -8.83 19.52 -7.27
CA VAL A 48 -9.34 18.64 -8.33
C VAL A 48 -10.86 18.82 -8.41
N GLY A 49 -11.39 18.94 -9.61
CA GLY A 49 -12.82 19.13 -9.78
C GLY A 49 -13.61 17.84 -9.56
N ASP A 50 -14.84 17.98 -9.06
CA ASP A 50 -15.72 16.86 -8.70
C ASP A 50 -15.94 15.86 -9.85
N ASN A 51 -15.81 16.28 -11.11
CA ASN A 51 -15.99 15.39 -12.25
C ASN A 51 -14.77 14.50 -12.52
N SER A 52 -13.59 14.97 -12.14
CA SER A 52 -12.31 14.25 -12.30
C SER A 52 -11.89 13.55 -11.03
N ASP A 53 -12.49 13.90 -9.90
CA ASP A 53 -12.20 13.35 -8.59
C ASP A 53 -12.96 12.05 -8.31
N VAL A 54 -12.23 10.97 -8.05
CA VAL A 54 -12.81 9.69 -7.64
C VAL A 54 -13.28 9.72 -6.18
N PHE A 55 -12.69 10.63 -5.36
CA PHE A 55 -12.93 10.73 -3.91
C PHE A 55 -13.45 12.10 -3.49
N ILE A 56 -14.48 12.60 -4.11
CA ILE A 56 -15.08 13.94 -3.99
C ILE A 56 -15.35 14.48 -2.57
N GLU A 57 -15.20 13.66 -1.54
CA GLU A 57 -15.37 14.05 -0.12
C GLU A 57 -14.04 13.94 0.66
N ASN A 58 -12.95 13.57 0.02
CA ASN A 58 -11.68 13.31 0.69
C ASN A 58 -10.51 14.12 0.10
N PRO A 59 -10.17 15.29 0.66
CA PRO A 59 -9.17 16.21 0.12
C PRO A 59 -7.72 15.69 0.13
N TRP A 60 -7.50 14.44 0.38
CA TRP A 60 -6.19 13.79 0.37
C TRP A 60 -6.05 12.76 -0.75
N GLU A 61 -7.16 12.43 -1.42
CA GLU A 61 -7.24 11.42 -2.47
C GLU A 61 -8.11 11.93 -3.63
N TRP A 62 -7.67 11.78 -4.85
CA TRP A 62 -8.40 12.17 -6.07
C TRP A 62 -8.35 11.13 -7.19
N SER A 63 -7.48 10.12 -7.07
CA SER A 63 -7.37 9.03 -8.05
C SER A 63 -7.29 7.67 -7.40
N ASP A 64 -7.76 6.65 -8.11
CA ASP A 64 -7.71 5.24 -7.77
C ASP A 64 -7.36 4.49 -9.06
N SER A 65 -6.05 4.23 -9.24
CA SER A 65 -5.53 3.76 -10.53
C SER A 65 -5.89 2.32 -10.84
N ASP A 66 -6.09 1.48 -9.83
CA ASP A 66 -6.43 0.07 -10.00
C ASP A 66 -7.90 -0.27 -9.67
N GLY A 67 -8.62 0.69 -9.06
CA GLY A 67 -10.05 0.60 -8.82
C GLY A 67 -10.44 -0.26 -7.62
N ASP A 68 -9.59 -0.38 -6.62
CA ASP A 68 -9.86 -1.20 -5.43
C ASP A 68 -10.57 -0.44 -4.31
N GLY A 69 -10.67 0.89 -4.44
CA GLY A 69 -11.36 1.78 -3.50
C GLY A 69 -10.44 2.41 -2.45
N VAL A 70 -9.13 2.21 -2.56
CA VAL A 70 -8.10 2.93 -1.83
C VAL A 70 -7.46 3.94 -2.79
N GLY A 71 -7.30 5.18 -2.36
CA GLY A 71 -6.72 6.21 -3.22
C GLY A 71 -5.21 6.06 -3.38
N ASP A 72 -4.70 6.45 -4.56
CA ASP A 72 -3.31 6.30 -4.94
C ASP A 72 -2.31 6.90 -3.93
N ASN A 73 -2.73 7.92 -3.16
CA ASN A 73 -1.86 8.55 -2.17
C ASN A 73 -1.72 7.74 -0.87
N SER A 74 -2.72 6.95 -0.54
CA SER A 74 -2.76 6.08 0.64
C SER A 74 -2.41 4.64 0.33
N ASP A 75 -2.41 4.29 -0.96
CA ASP A 75 -2.12 2.95 -1.43
C ASP A 75 -0.62 2.74 -1.62
N VAL A 76 -0.07 1.70 -0.97
CA VAL A 76 1.32 1.27 -1.16
C VAL A 76 1.53 0.61 -2.52
N PHE A 77 0.46 0.09 -3.13
CA PHE A 77 0.47 -0.62 -4.41
C PHE A 77 -0.55 -0.08 -5.42
N PRO A 78 -0.49 1.20 -5.87
CA PRO A 78 -1.55 1.88 -6.63
C PRO A 78 -1.90 1.27 -7.99
N GLU A 79 -1.23 0.21 -8.42
CA GLU A 79 -1.49 -0.50 -9.68
C GLU A 79 -1.86 -1.98 -9.44
N ARG A 80 -2.15 -2.36 -8.18
CA ARG A 80 -2.38 -3.77 -7.78
C ARG A 80 -3.64 -3.91 -6.94
N ALA A 81 -4.79 -3.89 -7.60
CA ALA A 81 -6.09 -4.01 -6.96
C ALA A 81 -6.16 -5.19 -5.96
N GLY A 82 -6.52 -4.85 -4.73
CA GLY A 82 -6.59 -5.80 -3.64
C GLY A 82 -5.35 -5.88 -2.74
N GLU A 83 -4.32 -5.09 -3.03
CA GLU A 83 -3.16 -4.89 -2.17
C GLU A 83 -2.98 -3.39 -1.94
N TRP A 84 -3.12 -2.90 -0.74
CA TRP A 84 -2.99 -1.47 -0.40
C TRP A 84 -2.06 -1.19 0.77
N GLN A 85 -1.56 -2.25 1.41
CA GLN A 85 -0.73 -2.15 2.59
C GLN A 85 0.43 -3.16 2.53
N ASP A 86 1.59 -2.75 3.09
CA ASP A 86 2.79 -3.56 3.27
C ASP A 86 3.37 -3.18 4.64
N THR A 87 3.08 -3.96 5.67
CA THR A 87 3.40 -3.60 7.05
C THR A 87 4.86 -3.79 7.40
N ASP A 88 5.52 -4.79 6.84
CA ASP A 88 6.93 -5.05 7.12
C ASP A 88 7.89 -4.49 6.07
N GLY A 89 7.36 -4.09 4.90
CA GLY A 89 8.12 -3.39 3.87
C GLY A 89 8.93 -4.30 2.96
N ASP A 90 8.50 -5.55 2.75
CA ASP A 90 9.21 -6.50 1.91
C ASP A 90 8.81 -6.44 0.43
N GLY A 91 7.73 -5.71 0.10
CA GLY A 91 7.21 -5.50 -1.26
C GLY A 91 6.10 -6.46 -1.66
N PHE A 92 5.63 -7.30 -0.75
CA PHE A 92 4.42 -8.09 -0.87
C PHE A 92 3.30 -7.45 -0.04
N GLY A 93 2.09 -7.43 -0.57
CA GLY A 93 0.94 -6.88 0.14
C GLY A 93 0.37 -7.90 1.12
N GLU A 94 -0.32 -7.41 2.18
CA GLU A 94 -0.83 -8.25 3.25
C GLU A 94 -1.77 -9.36 2.81
N ASN A 95 -2.45 -9.22 1.67
CA ASN A 95 -3.35 -10.27 1.17
C ASN A 95 -2.61 -11.39 0.43
N GLU A 96 -1.46 -11.09 -0.17
CA GLU A 96 -0.60 -12.07 -0.85
C GLU A 96 0.47 -12.63 0.08
N ASP A 97 0.80 -11.93 1.18
CA ASP A 97 1.85 -12.29 2.10
C ASP A 97 1.39 -13.29 3.16
N ALA A 98 2.04 -14.43 3.25
CA ALA A 98 1.80 -15.42 4.29
C ALA A 98 2.34 -14.97 5.67
N PHE A 99 3.26 -14.01 5.71
CA PHE A 99 3.93 -13.53 6.93
C PHE A 99 4.00 -11.99 7.01
N PRO A 100 2.87 -11.26 7.08
CA PRO A 100 2.79 -9.80 6.94
C PRO A 100 3.54 -8.97 8.00
N LEU A 101 4.33 -9.57 8.83
CA LEU A 101 5.15 -8.93 9.88
C LEU A 101 6.61 -9.40 9.85
N ASP A 102 7.01 -10.19 8.87
CA ASP A 102 8.36 -10.73 8.74
C ASP A 102 8.96 -10.42 7.37
N VAL A 103 9.66 -9.31 7.25
CA VAL A 103 10.33 -8.79 6.04
C VAL A 103 11.22 -9.82 5.31
N GLY A 104 11.47 -10.94 5.88
CA GLY A 104 12.30 -12.00 5.28
C GLY A 104 11.49 -13.16 4.69
N GLU A 105 10.18 -13.19 4.91
CA GLU A 105 9.30 -14.29 4.52
C GLU A 105 7.99 -13.75 3.94
N TRP A 106 7.56 -14.25 2.79
CA TRP A 106 6.30 -13.87 2.14
C TRP A 106 5.51 -15.07 1.61
N ASN A 107 6.13 -16.25 1.54
CA ASN A 107 5.53 -17.49 1.06
C ASN A 107 5.66 -18.61 2.08
N ASP A 108 4.62 -19.44 2.17
CA ASP A 108 4.61 -20.74 2.86
C ASP A 108 4.00 -21.76 1.90
N THR A 109 4.83 -22.41 1.10
CA THR A 109 4.35 -23.25 -0.02
C THR A 109 3.67 -24.53 0.46
N ASP A 110 4.09 -25.12 1.56
CA ASP A 110 3.49 -26.35 2.09
C ASP A 110 2.56 -26.13 3.28
N GLY A 111 2.52 -24.91 3.84
CA GLY A 111 1.56 -24.51 4.87
C GLY A 111 1.90 -24.98 6.27
N ASP A 112 3.17 -25.23 6.57
CA ASP A 112 3.60 -25.71 7.90
C ASP A 112 3.82 -24.57 8.91
N GLY A 113 3.76 -23.31 8.44
CA GLY A 113 3.92 -22.10 9.25
C GLY A 113 5.37 -21.62 9.35
N VAL A 114 6.28 -22.17 8.58
CA VAL A 114 7.64 -21.68 8.38
C VAL A 114 7.77 -21.17 6.95
N GLY A 115 8.27 -19.96 6.77
CA GLY A 115 8.39 -19.37 5.44
C GLY A 115 9.43 -20.07 4.58
N ASP A 116 9.19 -20.10 3.28
CA ASP A 116 10.00 -20.81 2.27
C ASP A 116 11.49 -20.45 2.34
N ASN A 117 11.84 -19.22 2.76
CA ASN A 117 13.22 -18.78 2.85
C ASN A 117 13.96 -19.38 4.07
N SER A 118 13.23 -19.63 5.16
CA SER A 118 13.74 -20.21 6.41
C SER A 118 13.54 -21.71 6.49
N ASP A 119 12.63 -22.25 5.66
CA ASP A 119 12.34 -23.67 5.65
C ASP A 119 13.39 -24.47 4.86
N TYR A 120 13.92 -25.52 5.49
CA TYR A 120 14.87 -26.42 4.83
C TYR A 120 14.17 -27.38 3.85
N TYR A 121 12.86 -27.57 3.99
CA TYR A 121 12.04 -28.48 3.17
C TYR A 121 10.73 -27.80 2.69
N PRO A 122 10.77 -26.71 1.92
CA PRO A 122 9.63 -25.84 1.63
C PRO A 122 8.49 -26.50 0.79
N LEU A 123 8.47 -27.80 0.67
CA LEU A 123 7.45 -28.59 -0.02
C LEU A 123 7.00 -29.80 0.83
N ASP A 124 7.36 -29.89 2.11
CA ASP A 124 7.05 -31.01 2.99
C ASP A 124 6.54 -30.53 4.35
N GLU A 125 5.22 -30.30 4.45
CA GLU A 125 4.50 -29.77 5.64
C GLU A 125 4.82 -30.49 6.97
N SER A 126 5.49 -31.62 6.90
CA SER A 126 5.87 -32.39 8.08
C SER A 126 7.29 -32.09 8.58
N ARG A 127 8.04 -31.23 7.90
CA ARG A 127 9.47 -31.01 8.14
C ARG A 127 9.92 -29.60 7.78
N SER A 128 10.18 -28.78 8.77
CA SER A 128 10.70 -27.40 8.60
C SER A 128 12.17 -27.26 9.00
N GLU A 129 12.71 -28.17 9.80
CA GLU A 129 14.08 -28.09 10.31
C GLU A 129 15.01 -29.14 9.67
N ARG A 130 16.29 -28.76 9.54
CA ARG A 130 17.33 -29.67 9.09
C ARG A 130 17.53 -30.81 10.09
N GLU A 131 17.17 -32.03 9.73
CA GLU A 131 17.48 -33.21 10.52
C GLU A 131 18.99 -33.48 10.52
N TYR A 132 19.63 -33.30 11.67
CA TYR A 132 20.98 -33.85 11.88
C TYR A 132 20.86 -35.30 12.32
N PRO A 133 21.58 -36.26 11.66
CA PRO A 133 21.58 -37.63 12.11
C PRO A 133 21.99 -37.69 13.58
N VAL A 134 21.22 -38.40 14.39
CA VAL A 134 21.45 -38.54 15.85
C VAL A 134 22.87 -38.98 16.20
N ASP A 135 23.52 -39.67 15.29
CA ASP A 135 24.92 -40.05 15.39
C ASP A 135 25.89 -38.86 15.48
N LEU A 136 25.56 -37.72 14.82
CA LEU A 136 26.38 -36.50 14.89
C LEU A 136 26.23 -35.80 16.24
N LEU A 137 25.02 -35.79 16.82
CA LEU A 137 24.80 -35.26 18.17
C LEU A 137 25.48 -36.08 19.24
N LEU A 138 25.53 -37.41 19.08
CA LEU A 138 26.26 -38.31 19.97
C LEU A 138 27.79 -38.07 19.85
N LEU A 139 28.29 -37.85 18.63
CA LEU A 139 29.72 -37.61 18.40
C LEU A 139 30.18 -36.29 19.04
N VAL A 140 29.37 -35.23 18.93
CA VAL A 140 29.66 -33.93 19.55
C VAL A 140 29.65 -34.05 21.08
N SER A 141 28.69 -34.74 21.66
CA SER A 141 28.64 -34.95 23.11
C SER A 141 29.79 -35.81 23.65
N VAL A 142 30.23 -36.82 22.88
CA VAL A 142 31.39 -37.64 23.24
C VAL A 142 32.70 -36.84 23.16
N VAL A 143 32.87 -36.02 22.11
CA VAL A 143 34.06 -35.14 21.96
C VAL A 143 34.15 -34.11 23.09
N PHE A 144 33.03 -33.45 23.44
CA PHE A 144 32.99 -32.52 24.56
C PHE A 144 33.16 -33.22 25.91
N GLY A 145 32.64 -34.44 26.10
CA GLY A 145 32.83 -35.26 27.28
C GLY A 145 34.28 -35.64 27.45
N LEU A 146 34.98 -36.06 26.40
CA LEU A 146 36.39 -36.41 26.41
C LEU A 146 37.30 -35.19 26.67
N LEU A 147 36.96 -34.03 26.11
CA LEU A 147 37.67 -32.77 26.41
C LEU A 147 37.52 -32.37 27.89
N TYR A 148 36.31 -32.53 28.45
CA TYR A 148 36.04 -32.22 29.86
C TYR A 148 36.83 -33.14 30.79
N ILE A 149 36.94 -34.44 30.49
CA ILE A 149 37.73 -35.41 31.29
C ILE A 149 39.22 -35.08 31.19
N SER A 150 39.73 -34.81 29.98
CA SER A 150 41.16 -34.46 29.77
C SER A 150 41.58 -33.20 30.50
N THR A 151 40.72 -32.19 30.60
CA THR A 151 41.03 -30.94 31.34
C THR A 151 40.98 -31.11 32.85
N ARG A 152 40.30 -32.15 33.35
CA ARG A 152 40.21 -32.42 34.79
C ARG A 152 41.41 -33.21 35.31
N ASP A 153 41.99 -34.09 34.51
CA ASP A 153 43.18 -34.88 34.90
C ASP A 153 44.46 -34.02 34.97
N ASN A 154 44.54 -32.92 34.22
CA ASN A 154 45.70 -32.01 34.24
C ASN A 154 45.73 -31.04 35.44
N ARG A 155 44.81 -31.13 36.40
CA ARG A 155 44.78 -30.25 37.60
C ARG A 155 45.26 -30.94 38.88
N HIS A 156 45.78 -32.15 38.79
CA HIS A 156 46.27 -32.91 39.91
C HIS A 156 47.72 -33.34 39.82
N THR A 157 48.57 -32.60 39.05
CA THR A 157 50.04 -32.75 39.08
C THR A 157 50.73 -31.47 39.53
#